data_55966d090a175e6ea890bd8475abd15b
#
_entry.id   55966d090a175e6ea890bd8475abd15b
#
_cell.length_a   1.000
_cell.length_b   1.000
_cell.length_c   1.000
_cell.angle_alpha   90.00
_cell.angle_beta   90.00
_cell.angle_gamma   90.00
#
_symmetry.space_group_name_H-M   'P 1'
#
loop_
_entity.id
_entity.type
_entity.pdbx_description
1 polymer ?
#
loop_
_entity_poly.entity_id
_entity_poly.type
_entity_poly.pdbx_seq_one_letter_code
_entity_poly.pdbx_strand_id
1 'polypeptide(L)'
;MKKLISLFLVLIICCFMCGCGKEEIPSSDVTGTTNIKQGIVSEDFNEKGTGKLKCSQEAVAGEGIDVDLSYLVSYKNGNILELVSIQKVVSSDKSSLDLYENAYRGISKNYDNLKYYDGVVVRDSNSVTYTITINYDKIDIKKLLEIEGEEDNIVKNGKAKLSLWLDLAGKMGTVCEEV
;
A
#
# COMPACT_ATOMS: atom_id res chain seq x y z
N MET A 1 20.19 13.58 -9.01
CA MET A 1 18.73 13.29 -8.96
C MET A 1 18.60 11.87 -8.48
N LYS A 2 18.51 11.66 -7.15
CA LYS A 2 18.33 10.35 -6.53
C LYS A 2 16.84 10.02 -6.59
N LYS A 3 16.51 8.87 -7.17
CA LYS A 3 15.14 8.41 -7.44
C LYS A 3 14.39 8.22 -6.12
N LEU A 4 13.29 8.92 -5.96
CA LEU A 4 12.27 8.67 -4.95
C LEU A 4 11.77 7.24 -5.09
N ILE A 5 12.19 6.37 -4.19
CA ILE A 5 11.65 5.02 -4.04
C ILE A 5 10.81 5.07 -2.77
N SER A 6 9.67 5.74 -2.86
CA SER A 6 8.62 5.68 -1.84
C SER A 6 7.95 4.30 -1.88
N LEU A 7 7.44 3.86 -0.76
CA LEU A 7 6.56 2.68 -0.64
C LEU A 7 5.44 2.69 -1.70
N PHE A 8 5.07 3.89 -2.18
CA PHE A 8 4.16 4.14 -3.29
C PHE A 8 4.71 3.78 -4.66
N LEU A 9 6.04 3.68 -4.83
CA LEU A 9 6.64 3.35 -6.13
C LEU A 9 6.35 1.89 -6.54
N VAL A 10 6.10 1.01 -5.58
CA VAL A 10 5.70 -0.39 -5.87
C VAL A 10 4.37 -0.43 -6.62
N LEU A 11 3.46 0.49 -6.30
CA LEU A 11 2.19 0.64 -7.04
C LEU A 11 2.39 1.26 -8.43
N ILE A 12 3.35 2.17 -8.57
CA ILE A 12 3.63 2.88 -9.83
C ILE A 12 4.36 1.98 -10.84
N ILE A 13 5.15 1.00 -10.41
CA ILE A 13 5.79 0.05 -11.33
C ILE A 13 4.74 -0.75 -12.13
N CYS A 14 3.58 -1.02 -11.55
CA CYS A 14 2.46 -1.63 -12.29
C CYS A 14 1.91 -0.72 -13.40
N CYS A 15 1.96 0.62 -13.24
CA CYS A 15 1.40 1.57 -14.21
C CYS A 15 2.37 1.94 -15.35
N PHE A 16 3.68 1.79 -15.20
CA PHE A 16 4.66 2.19 -16.22
C PHE A 16 4.99 1.12 -17.27
N MET A 17 4.55 -0.13 -17.07
CA MET A 17 4.71 -1.19 -18.07
C MET A 17 3.57 -1.21 -19.10
N CYS A 18 2.46 -0.52 -18.84
CA CYS A 18 1.37 -0.36 -19.81
C CYS A 18 1.54 0.92 -20.60
N GLY A 19 1.78 0.77 -21.90
CA GLY A 19 1.91 1.85 -22.89
C GLY A 19 0.71 2.80 -22.85
N CYS A 20 1.03 4.07 -23.04
CA CYS A 20 0.15 5.21 -23.16
C CYS A 20 -1.09 4.93 -24.05
N GLY A 21 -2.22 4.64 -23.43
CA GLY A 21 -3.55 4.67 -24.04
C GLY A 21 -4.41 5.58 -23.18
N LYS A 22 -4.81 6.75 -23.72
CA LYS A 22 -5.85 7.57 -23.15
C LYS A 22 -7.17 6.79 -23.27
N GLU A 23 -7.67 6.27 -22.17
CA GLU A 23 -9.08 5.90 -22.07
C GLU A 23 -9.71 6.66 -20.90
N GLU A 24 -10.76 7.40 -21.26
CA GLU A 24 -11.63 8.10 -20.30
C GLU A 24 -12.34 7.06 -19.43
N ILE A 25 -12.22 7.23 -18.11
CA ILE A 25 -12.92 6.39 -17.12
C ILE A 25 -14.42 6.68 -17.28
N PRO A 26 -15.27 5.70 -17.64
CA PRO A 26 -16.70 5.90 -17.63
C PRO A 26 -17.18 6.09 -16.20
N SER A 27 -17.77 7.26 -15.93
CA SER A 27 -18.50 7.58 -14.71
C SER A 27 -19.68 6.62 -14.58
N SER A 28 -19.56 5.60 -13.73
CA SER A 28 -20.70 4.77 -13.35
C SER A 28 -21.46 5.51 -12.25
N ASP A 29 -22.64 6.04 -12.61
CA ASP A 29 -23.63 6.51 -11.66
C ASP A 29 -24.06 5.35 -10.74
N VAL A 30 -23.48 5.29 -9.57
CA VAL A 30 -24.01 4.51 -8.45
C VAL A 30 -24.78 5.45 -7.54
N THR A 31 -26.10 5.57 -7.82
CA THR A 31 -27.06 6.16 -6.90
C THR A 31 -27.27 5.25 -5.70
N GLY A 32 -26.41 5.37 -4.73
CA GLY A 32 -26.55 4.82 -3.40
C GLY A 32 -25.82 5.74 -2.44
N THR A 33 -26.60 6.45 -1.59
CA THR A 33 -26.09 7.39 -0.60
C THR A 33 -25.37 6.63 0.51
N THR A 34 -24.18 6.11 0.25
CA THR A 34 -23.21 5.76 1.28
C THR A 34 -22.22 6.89 1.32
N ASN A 35 -22.16 7.58 2.45
CA ASN A 35 -21.12 8.59 2.72
C ASN A 35 -19.75 7.94 2.75
N ILE A 36 -19.12 7.73 1.59
CA ILE A 36 -17.75 7.29 1.48
C ILE A 36 -16.87 8.49 1.81
N LYS A 37 -16.64 8.71 3.09
CA LYS A 37 -15.66 9.69 3.56
C LYS A 37 -14.29 9.01 3.50
N GLN A 38 -13.50 9.32 2.49
CA GLN A 38 -12.11 8.85 2.35
C GLN A 38 -11.92 7.32 2.22
N GLY A 39 -12.79 6.62 1.47
CA GLY A 39 -12.62 5.17 1.28
C GLY A 39 -12.98 4.31 2.50
N ILE A 40 -13.61 4.87 3.55
CA ILE A 40 -14.03 4.13 4.73
C ILE A 40 -15.54 3.87 4.67
N VAL A 41 -15.93 2.62 4.88
CA VAL A 41 -17.33 2.13 4.85
C VAL A 41 -17.91 2.06 6.28
N SER A 42 -17.61 3.00 7.16
CA SER A 42 -18.20 3.05 8.51
C SER A 42 -18.71 4.44 8.83
N GLU A 43 -19.99 4.53 9.23
CA GLU A 43 -20.60 5.80 9.66
C GLU A 43 -20.04 6.30 11.01
N ASP A 44 -19.52 5.40 11.83
CA ASP A 44 -19.06 5.67 13.20
C ASP A 44 -17.52 5.74 13.33
N PHE A 45 -16.78 5.74 12.20
CA PHE A 45 -15.33 5.77 12.21
C PHE A 45 -14.76 6.95 12.98
N ASN A 46 -13.97 6.66 14.02
CA ASN A 46 -13.32 7.66 14.84
C ASN A 46 -11.79 7.60 14.71
N GLU A 47 -11.24 8.39 13.79
CA GLU A 47 -9.79 8.52 13.58
C GLU A 47 -9.02 8.83 14.87
N LYS A 48 -9.61 9.60 15.80
CA LYS A 48 -8.97 9.97 17.06
C LYS A 48 -9.09 8.89 18.14
N GLY A 49 -9.79 7.81 17.87
CA GLY A 49 -9.92 6.66 18.75
C GLY A 49 -8.69 5.73 18.69
N THR A 50 -8.92 4.50 19.10
CA THR A 50 -7.99 3.37 18.95
C THR A 50 -8.74 2.26 18.24
N GLY A 51 -8.16 1.71 17.18
CA GLY A 51 -8.83 0.67 16.40
C GLY A 51 -7.91 0.02 15.38
N LYS A 52 -8.53 -0.79 14.55
CA LYS A 52 -7.89 -1.41 13.40
C LYS A 52 -8.76 -1.23 12.16
N LEU A 53 -8.11 -1.03 11.03
CA LEU A 53 -8.75 -1.01 9.73
C LEU A 53 -8.22 -2.18 8.90
N LYS A 54 -9.13 -2.85 8.23
CA LYS A 54 -8.82 -3.78 7.15
C LYS A 54 -9.19 -3.11 5.84
N CYS A 55 -8.25 -3.02 4.93
CA CYS A 55 -8.43 -2.34 3.67
C CYS A 55 -8.04 -3.25 2.52
N SER A 56 -8.72 -3.10 1.38
CA SER A 56 -8.44 -3.90 0.19
C SER A 56 -8.62 -3.09 -1.08
N GLN A 57 -7.91 -3.52 -2.10
CA GLN A 57 -8.01 -3.03 -3.46
C GLN A 57 -7.67 -4.18 -4.41
N GLU A 58 -8.44 -4.31 -5.48
CA GLU A 58 -8.14 -5.19 -6.61
C GLU A 58 -7.67 -4.35 -7.78
N ALA A 59 -6.66 -4.81 -8.47
CA ALA A 59 -6.15 -4.14 -9.66
C ALA A 59 -5.73 -5.17 -10.72
N VAL A 60 -5.78 -4.77 -11.98
CA VAL A 60 -5.24 -5.53 -13.11
C VAL A 60 -3.99 -4.80 -13.59
N ALA A 61 -2.84 -5.45 -13.47
CA ALA A 61 -1.55 -4.85 -13.85
C ALA A 61 -1.20 -5.06 -15.33
N GLY A 62 -2.02 -5.82 -16.06
CA GLY A 62 -1.82 -6.16 -17.46
C GLY A 62 -2.62 -7.38 -17.84
N GLU A 63 -2.59 -7.76 -19.12
CA GLU A 63 -3.30 -8.96 -19.57
C GLU A 63 -2.71 -10.21 -18.87
N GLY A 64 -3.55 -10.95 -18.15
CA GLY A 64 -3.18 -12.17 -17.43
C GLY A 64 -2.37 -11.93 -16.15
N ILE A 65 -2.38 -10.71 -15.59
CA ILE A 65 -1.73 -10.37 -14.31
C ILE A 65 -2.75 -9.70 -13.39
N ASP A 66 -3.19 -10.41 -12.36
CA ASP A 66 -4.05 -9.89 -11.32
C ASP A 66 -3.22 -9.49 -10.10
N VAL A 67 -3.59 -8.38 -9.47
CA VAL A 67 -2.91 -7.85 -8.28
C VAL A 67 -3.93 -7.60 -7.19
N ASP A 68 -3.79 -8.29 -6.07
CA ASP A 68 -4.56 -8.08 -4.85
C ASP A 68 -3.71 -7.28 -3.86
N LEU A 69 -4.25 -6.17 -3.37
CA LEU A 69 -3.64 -5.37 -2.32
C LEU A 69 -4.53 -5.40 -1.10
N SER A 70 -3.94 -5.70 0.05
CA SER A 70 -4.65 -5.64 1.32
C SER A 70 -3.77 -5.03 2.41
N TYR A 71 -4.42 -4.36 3.36
CA TYR A 71 -3.76 -3.68 4.45
C TYR A 71 -4.48 -3.97 5.77
N LEU A 72 -3.70 -4.11 6.83
CA LEU A 72 -4.18 -4.07 8.21
C LEU A 72 -3.47 -2.92 8.91
N VAL A 73 -4.26 -1.93 9.37
CA VAL A 73 -3.75 -0.69 9.98
C VAL A 73 -4.19 -0.63 11.41
N SER A 74 -3.27 -0.74 12.35
CA SER A 74 -3.54 -0.50 13.77
C SER A 74 -3.23 0.96 14.09
N TYR A 75 -4.16 1.66 14.74
CA TYR A 75 -4.02 3.09 14.98
C TYR A 75 -4.45 3.50 16.40
N LYS A 76 -3.96 4.66 16.83
CA LYS A 76 -4.36 5.32 18.07
C LYS A 76 -4.16 6.82 17.97
N ASN A 77 -5.18 7.60 18.36
CA ASN A 77 -5.14 9.07 18.40
C ASN A 77 -4.67 9.68 17.06
N GLY A 78 -5.18 9.20 15.93
CA GLY A 78 -4.84 9.68 14.60
C GLY A 78 -3.44 9.29 14.09
N ASN A 79 -2.74 8.41 14.80
CA ASN A 79 -1.42 7.93 14.38
C ASN A 79 -1.47 6.43 14.12
N ILE A 80 -0.81 5.99 13.07
CA ILE A 80 -0.61 4.57 12.79
C ILE A 80 0.44 4.04 13.76
N LEU A 81 0.14 2.92 14.41
CA LEU A 81 1.06 2.18 15.27
C LEU A 81 1.75 1.07 14.47
N GLU A 82 0.96 0.36 13.66
CA GLU A 82 1.46 -0.73 12.83
C GLU A 82 0.68 -0.77 11.51
N LEU A 83 1.40 -1.00 10.44
CA LEU A 83 0.85 -1.22 9.11
C LEU A 83 1.37 -2.57 8.60
N VAL A 84 0.45 -3.46 8.25
CA VAL A 84 0.76 -4.66 7.45
C VAL A 84 0.20 -4.45 6.06
N SER A 85 1.05 -4.55 5.05
CA SER A 85 0.67 -4.50 3.64
C SER A 85 0.94 -5.85 3.00
N ILE A 86 -0.02 -6.40 2.28
CA ILE A 86 0.10 -7.64 1.54
C ILE A 86 -0.21 -7.34 0.08
N GLN A 87 0.75 -7.62 -0.78
CA GLN A 87 0.61 -7.49 -2.23
C GLN A 87 0.76 -8.89 -2.83
N LYS A 88 -0.28 -9.38 -3.49
CA LYS A 88 -0.28 -10.67 -4.15
C LYS A 88 -0.47 -10.49 -5.64
N VAL A 89 0.49 -10.95 -6.40
CA VAL A 89 0.45 -10.98 -7.88
C VAL A 89 0.17 -12.40 -8.31
N VAL A 90 -0.84 -12.59 -9.15
CA VAL A 90 -1.21 -13.88 -9.73
C VAL A 90 -1.04 -13.82 -11.24
N SER A 91 -0.37 -14.81 -11.82
CA SER A 91 -0.21 -14.96 -13.27
C SER A 91 0.09 -16.40 -13.65
N SER A 92 -0.30 -16.78 -14.85
CA SER A 92 0.17 -18.04 -15.48
C SER A 92 1.54 -17.90 -16.14
N ASP A 93 1.99 -16.66 -16.40
CA ASP A 93 3.30 -16.37 -16.98
C ASP A 93 4.39 -16.33 -15.91
N LYS A 94 5.29 -17.32 -15.96
CA LYS A 94 6.39 -17.42 -15.00
C LYS A 94 7.37 -16.26 -15.08
N SER A 95 7.60 -15.71 -16.28
CA SER A 95 8.56 -14.62 -16.48
C SER A 95 8.06 -13.35 -15.82
N SER A 96 6.76 -13.06 -15.88
CA SER A 96 6.13 -11.98 -15.15
C SER A 96 6.28 -12.15 -13.63
N LEU A 97 6.02 -13.35 -13.12
CA LEU A 97 6.18 -13.63 -11.70
C LEU A 97 7.63 -13.52 -11.22
N ASP A 98 8.61 -13.94 -12.04
CA ASP A 98 10.05 -13.80 -11.74
C ASP A 98 10.45 -12.30 -11.67
N LEU A 99 9.87 -11.48 -12.54
CA LEU A 99 10.08 -10.04 -12.53
C LEU A 99 9.57 -9.40 -11.22
N TYR A 100 8.34 -9.74 -10.80
CA TYR A 100 7.75 -9.24 -9.55
C TYR A 100 8.53 -9.74 -8.34
N GLU A 101 8.91 -11.01 -8.29
CA GLU A 101 9.71 -11.55 -7.19
C GLU A 101 11.04 -10.81 -7.05
N ASN A 102 11.77 -10.61 -8.15
CA ASN A 102 13.03 -9.90 -8.14
C ASN A 102 12.87 -8.43 -7.71
N ALA A 103 11.80 -7.76 -8.18
CA ALA A 103 11.48 -6.39 -7.79
C ALA A 103 11.20 -6.29 -6.28
N TYR A 104 10.35 -7.17 -5.74
CA TYR A 104 10.01 -7.17 -4.30
C TYR A 104 11.22 -7.48 -3.42
N ARG A 105 12.04 -8.46 -3.80
CA ARG A 105 13.30 -8.75 -3.09
C ARG A 105 14.29 -7.60 -3.15
N GLY A 106 14.35 -6.90 -4.29
CA GLY A 106 15.18 -5.70 -4.45
C GLY A 106 14.72 -4.55 -3.54
N ILE A 107 13.41 -4.34 -3.43
CA ILE A 107 12.82 -3.34 -2.55
C ILE A 107 13.11 -3.71 -1.08
N SER A 108 12.80 -4.95 -0.68
CA SER A 108 13.01 -5.42 0.69
C SER A 108 14.43 -5.18 1.19
N LYS A 109 15.45 -5.42 0.34
CA LYS A 109 16.87 -5.21 0.68
C LYS A 109 17.21 -3.78 1.11
N ASN A 110 16.46 -2.77 0.67
CA ASN A 110 16.72 -1.39 1.08
C ASN A 110 16.44 -1.18 2.58
N TYR A 111 15.65 -2.07 3.18
CA TYR A 111 15.21 -1.99 4.57
C TYR A 111 15.87 -3.04 5.48
N ASP A 112 16.78 -3.89 4.99
CA ASP A 112 17.41 -4.98 5.75
C ASP A 112 18.03 -4.54 7.09
N ASN A 113 18.49 -3.28 7.18
CA ASN A 113 19.10 -2.71 8.38
C ASN A 113 18.14 -1.85 9.20
N LEU A 114 16.85 -1.84 8.85
CA LEU A 114 15.86 -1.05 9.53
C LEU A 114 15.04 -1.92 10.50
N LYS A 115 15.39 -1.86 11.79
CA LYS A 115 14.68 -2.60 12.82
C LYS A 115 13.21 -2.20 12.87
N TYR A 116 12.31 -3.16 13.07
CA TYR A 116 10.84 -2.99 13.07
C TYR A 116 10.22 -2.71 11.69
N TYR A 117 10.97 -2.95 10.65
CA TYR A 117 10.49 -3.21 9.30
C TYR A 117 10.77 -4.68 8.97
N ASP A 118 9.76 -5.38 8.48
CA ASP A 118 9.91 -6.76 8.02
C ASP A 118 9.27 -6.90 6.63
N GLY A 119 10.04 -7.41 5.68
CA GLY A 119 9.61 -7.59 4.30
C GLY A 119 9.82 -9.04 3.85
N VAL A 120 8.73 -9.79 3.68
CA VAL A 120 8.76 -11.21 3.31
C VAL A 120 8.22 -11.42 1.91
N VAL A 121 8.99 -12.06 1.04
CA VAL A 121 8.58 -12.44 -0.32
C VAL A 121 8.41 -13.94 -0.40
N VAL A 122 7.21 -14.39 -0.75
CA VAL A 122 6.86 -15.80 -0.94
C VAL A 122 6.51 -16.04 -2.41
N ARG A 123 7.11 -17.05 -3.01
CA ARG A 123 6.86 -17.50 -4.37
C ARG A 123 6.12 -18.82 -4.37
N ASP A 124 4.97 -18.87 -5.04
CA ASP A 124 4.21 -20.07 -5.34
C ASP A 124 4.24 -20.38 -6.85
N SER A 125 3.59 -21.45 -7.27
CA SER A 125 3.59 -21.89 -8.68
C SER A 125 3.01 -20.86 -9.64
N ASN A 126 1.99 -20.07 -9.19
CA ASN A 126 1.25 -19.10 -9.99
C ASN A 126 1.08 -17.75 -9.29
N SER A 127 1.81 -17.50 -8.21
CA SER A 127 1.73 -16.22 -7.50
C SER A 127 3.04 -15.83 -6.83
N VAL A 128 3.19 -14.53 -6.62
CA VAL A 128 4.20 -13.93 -5.74
C VAL A 128 3.48 -13.07 -4.72
N THR A 129 3.78 -13.28 -3.45
CA THR A 129 3.23 -12.47 -2.35
C THR A 129 4.36 -11.73 -1.66
N TYR A 130 4.20 -10.42 -1.51
CA TYR A 130 5.08 -9.58 -0.72
C TYR A 130 4.32 -9.03 0.48
N THR A 131 4.74 -9.43 1.67
CA THR A 131 4.19 -8.94 2.93
C THR A 131 5.17 -7.99 3.59
N ILE A 132 4.72 -6.79 3.91
CA ILE A 132 5.49 -5.78 4.63
C ILE A 132 4.82 -5.52 5.97
N THR A 133 5.58 -5.55 7.04
CA THR A 133 5.12 -5.14 8.37
C THR A 133 6.00 -4.01 8.88
N ILE A 134 5.39 -2.87 9.20
CA ILE A 134 6.07 -1.69 9.74
C ILE A 134 5.45 -1.36 11.11
N ASN A 135 6.25 -1.41 12.17
CA ASN A 135 5.83 -0.93 13.48
C ASN A 135 6.28 0.52 13.66
N TYR A 136 5.37 1.45 13.34
CA TYR A 136 5.65 2.90 13.39
C TYR A 136 5.85 3.45 14.80
N ASP A 137 5.40 2.73 15.82
CA ASP A 137 5.60 3.13 17.22
C ASP A 137 7.05 2.87 17.70
N LYS A 138 7.78 1.99 16.99
CA LYS A 138 9.12 1.53 17.40
C LYS A 138 10.22 1.78 16.38
N ILE A 139 9.86 1.98 15.12
CA ILE A 139 10.82 2.14 14.03
C ILE A 139 11.61 3.44 14.17
N ASP A 140 12.87 3.44 13.72
CA ASP A 140 13.64 4.67 13.56
C ASP A 140 13.10 5.46 12.36
N ILE A 141 12.20 6.40 12.65
CA ILE A 141 11.53 7.25 11.65
C ILE A 141 12.53 8.01 10.80
N LYS A 142 13.65 8.47 11.37
CA LYS A 142 14.66 9.22 10.63
C LYS A 142 15.30 8.34 9.56
N LYS A 143 15.69 7.12 9.93
CA LYS A 143 16.25 6.16 8.96
C LYS A 143 15.22 5.73 7.91
N LEU A 144 13.95 5.57 8.30
CA LEU A 144 12.89 5.29 7.35
C LEU A 144 12.79 6.41 6.29
N LEU A 145 12.76 7.67 6.71
CA LEU A 145 12.69 8.82 5.81
C LEU A 145 13.97 9.02 4.96
N GLU A 146 15.14 8.59 5.45
CA GLU A 146 16.37 8.55 4.64
C GLU A 146 16.26 7.57 3.46
N ILE A 147 15.47 6.48 3.61
CA ILE A 147 15.21 5.49 2.56
C ILE A 147 14.08 5.94 1.64
N GLU A 148 12.96 6.37 2.21
CA GLU A 148 11.71 6.67 1.48
C GLU A 148 11.63 8.11 0.95
N GLY A 149 12.36 9.04 1.56
CA GLY A 149 12.23 10.48 1.33
C GLY A 149 11.22 11.13 2.29
N GLU A 150 11.32 12.45 2.44
CA GLU A 150 10.43 13.24 3.30
C GLU A 150 9.21 13.78 2.55
N GLU A 151 9.33 13.97 1.24
CA GLU A 151 8.26 14.45 0.38
C GLU A 151 7.22 13.34 0.19
N ASP A 152 5.95 13.72 0.19
CA ASP A 152 4.79 12.83 -0.01
C ASP A 152 4.69 11.63 0.97
N ASN A 153 5.43 11.69 2.10
CA ASN A 153 5.38 10.64 3.11
C ASN A 153 4.24 10.89 4.11
N ILE A 154 3.68 9.79 4.63
CA ILE A 154 2.63 9.83 5.66
C ILE A 154 3.16 10.26 7.04
N VAL A 155 4.48 10.33 7.21
CA VAL A 155 5.12 10.74 8.46
C VAL A 155 5.16 12.27 8.56
N LYS A 156 4.52 12.80 9.61
CA LYS A 156 4.60 14.23 9.97
C LYS A 156 4.87 14.35 11.47
N ASN A 157 5.82 15.21 11.81
CA ASN A 157 6.26 15.41 13.21
C ASN A 157 6.69 14.11 13.91
N GLY A 158 7.42 13.26 13.18
CA GLY A 158 7.94 11.99 13.69
C GLY A 158 6.90 10.88 13.91
N LYS A 159 5.68 11.02 13.36
CA LYS A 159 4.61 10.02 13.50
C LYS A 159 3.91 9.78 12.17
N ALA A 160 3.62 8.52 11.86
CA ALA A 160 2.78 8.15 10.72
C ALA A 160 1.33 8.57 10.99
N LYS A 161 0.75 9.38 10.09
CA LYS A 161 -0.59 9.95 10.23
C LYS A 161 -1.61 9.10 9.51
N LEU A 162 -2.65 8.67 10.25
CA LEU A 162 -3.74 7.87 9.70
C LEU A 162 -4.47 8.63 8.59
N SER A 163 -4.79 9.92 8.80
CA SER A 163 -5.47 10.74 7.80
C SER A 163 -4.71 10.86 6.48
N LEU A 164 -3.38 11.01 6.53
CA LEU A 164 -2.56 11.06 5.31
C LEU A 164 -2.54 9.71 4.59
N TRP A 165 -2.44 8.62 5.33
CA TRP A 165 -2.49 7.28 4.75
C TRP A 165 -3.85 7.00 4.10
N LEU A 166 -4.96 7.33 4.79
CA LEU A 166 -6.32 7.17 4.25
C LEU A 166 -6.56 8.02 2.99
N ASP A 167 -6.06 9.26 2.95
CA ASP A 167 -6.15 10.12 1.77
C ASP A 167 -5.42 9.50 0.56
N LEU A 168 -4.22 8.96 0.80
CA LEU A 168 -3.45 8.29 -0.25
C LEU A 168 -4.11 6.99 -0.69
N ALA A 169 -4.52 6.13 0.23
CA ALA A 169 -5.18 4.87 -0.04
C ALA A 169 -6.50 5.08 -0.80
N GLY A 170 -7.31 6.07 -0.38
CA GLY A 170 -8.56 6.43 -1.05
C GLY A 170 -8.36 6.93 -2.48
N LYS A 171 -7.31 7.72 -2.75
CA LYS A 171 -6.94 8.15 -4.11
C LYS A 171 -6.60 6.98 -5.03
N MET A 172 -6.15 5.88 -4.48
CA MET A 172 -5.84 4.65 -5.21
C MET A 172 -7.05 3.70 -5.34
N GLY A 173 -8.21 4.06 -4.80
CA GLY A 173 -9.41 3.22 -4.83
C GLY A 173 -9.44 2.14 -3.74
N THR A 174 -8.58 2.24 -2.73
CA THR A 174 -8.61 1.32 -1.58
C THR A 174 -9.83 1.60 -0.72
N VAL A 175 -10.53 0.54 -0.31
CA VAL A 175 -11.70 0.58 0.57
C VAL A 175 -11.34 -0.04 1.92
N CYS A 176 -11.72 0.62 3.02
CA CYS A 176 -11.40 0.22 4.39
C CYS A 176 -12.66 0.00 5.23
N GLU A 177 -12.58 -0.97 6.14
CA GLU A 177 -13.59 -1.26 7.17
C GLU A 177 -12.92 -1.36 8.56
N GLU A 178 -13.62 -0.97 9.63
CA GLU A 178 -13.16 -1.23 11.00
C GLU A 178 -13.33 -2.72 11.36
N VAL A 179 -12.34 -3.27 12.10
CA VAL A 179 -12.30 -4.67 12.56
C VAL A 179 -11.94 -4.78 14.03
#